data_743c3f7a14c125f61e8210a8feaa71e1
#
_entry.id   743c3f7a14c125f61e8210a8feaa71e1
#
_cell.length_a   1.000
_cell.length_b   1.000
_cell.length_c   1.000
_cell.angle_alpha   90.00
_cell.angle_beta   90.00
_cell.angle_gamma   90.00
#
_symmetry.space_group_name_H-M   'P 1'
#
loop_
_entity.id
_entity.type
_entity.pdbx_description
1 polymer ?
#
loop_
_entity_poly.entity_id
_entity_poly.type
_entity_poly.pdbx_seq_one_letter_code
_entity_poly.pdbx_strand_id
1 'polypeptide(L)'
;MAIIATLLTLVTPRYYGSVDRARETVLRDDLASMRRVIDQFQGDRGRYPQSLQELVELRYLREIPIDPITERRDSWRIVAPGAESKGNVADVKSGAPGKAADGTSYADW
;
A
#
# COMPACT_ATOMS: atom_id res chain seq x y z
N MET A 1 13.05 39.13 -12.72
CA MET A 1 11.79 38.38 -13.00
C MET A 1 12.05 37.04 -13.65
N ALA A 2 12.74 36.95 -14.78
CA ALA A 2 13.03 35.67 -15.45
C ALA A 2 13.86 34.70 -14.58
N ILE A 3 14.80 35.21 -13.77
CA ILE A 3 15.62 34.39 -12.89
C ILE A 3 14.79 33.69 -11.82
N ILE A 4 13.81 34.39 -11.23
CA ILE A 4 12.92 33.82 -10.20
C ILE A 4 12.08 32.68 -10.79
N ALA A 5 11.53 32.85 -11.98
CA ALA A 5 10.76 31.81 -12.66
C ALA A 5 11.61 30.58 -12.96
N THR A 6 12.86 30.77 -13.38
CA THR A 6 13.79 29.68 -13.64
C THR A 6 14.11 28.88 -12.35
N LEU A 7 14.35 29.56 -11.24
CA LEU A 7 14.60 28.89 -9.97
C LEU A 7 13.41 28.08 -9.48
N LEU A 8 12.21 28.60 -9.62
CA LEU A 8 10.98 27.86 -9.26
C LEU A 8 10.82 26.61 -10.10
N THR A 9 11.10 26.68 -11.39
CA THR A 9 11.02 25.53 -12.28
C THR A 9 12.01 24.42 -11.87
N LEU A 10 13.21 24.77 -11.44
CA LEU A 10 14.22 23.80 -10.99
C LEU A 10 13.91 23.18 -9.64
N VAL A 11 13.40 23.96 -8.70
CA VAL A 11 13.12 23.50 -7.33
C VAL A 11 11.91 22.59 -7.27
N THR A 12 10.84 22.91 -8.00
CA THR A 12 9.59 22.13 -7.97
C THR A 12 9.77 20.66 -8.35
N PRO A 13 10.44 20.29 -9.45
CA PRO A 13 10.67 18.88 -9.76
C PRO A 13 11.42 18.10 -8.69
N ARG A 14 12.41 18.71 -8.05
CA ARG A 14 13.15 18.06 -6.96
C ARG A 14 12.27 17.79 -5.75
N TYR A 15 11.44 18.75 -5.40
CA TYR A 15 10.53 18.62 -4.28
C TYR A 15 9.54 17.45 -4.50
N TYR A 16 8.91 17.39 -5.67
CA TYR A 16 7.99 16.30 -5.98
C TYR A 16 8.69 14.93 -5.99
N GLY A 17 9.90 14.85 -6.53
CA GLY A 17 10.66 13.62 -6.52
C GLY A 17 10.95 13.09 -5.12
N SER A 18 11.31 13.97 -4.18
CA SER A 18 11.55 13.58 -2.78
C SER A 18 10.28 13.12 -2.09
N VAL A 19 9.16 13.81 -2.30
CA VAL A 19 7.87 13.43 -1.73
C VAL A 19 7.42 12.08 -2.26
N ASP A 20 7.56 11.82 -3.56
CA ASP A 20 7.19 10.56 -4.16
C ASP A 20 7.98 9.39 -3.59
N ARG A 21 9.29 9.54 -3.40
CA ARG A 21 10.13 8.51 -2.79
C ARG A 21 9.71 8.20 -1.36
N ALA A 22 9.39 9.22 -0.58
CA ALA A 22 8.90 9.03 0.79
C ALA A 22 7.58 8.27 0.80
N ARG A 23 6.65 8.62 -0.09
CA ARG A 23 5.37 7.92 -0.22
C ARG A 23 5.55 6.48 -0.65
N GLU A 24 6.46 6.20 -1.57
CA GLU A 24 6.77 4.85 -2.02
C GLU A 24 7.31 3.99 -0.89
N THR A 25 8.19 4.54 -0.06
CA THR A 25 8.70 3.83 1.11
C THR A 25 7.59 3.49 2.09
N VAL A 26 6.70 4.43 2.38
CA VAL A 26 5.55 4.18 3.26
C VAL A 26 4.64 3.12 2.65
N LEU A 27 4.38 3.16 1.35
CA LEU A 27 3.57 2.16 0.68
C LEU A 27 4.16 0.76 0.82
N ARG A 28 5.47 0.60 0.61
CA ARG A 28 6.14 -0.68 0.79
C ARG A 28 6.04 -1.19 2.22
N ASP A 29 6.22 -0.30 3.19
CA ASP A 29 6.12 -0.65 4.60
C ASP A 29 4.70 -1.06 4.98
N ASP A 30 3.69 -0.36 4.48
CA ASP A 30 2.28 -0.68 4.72
C ASP A 30 1.93 -2.05 4.12
N LEU A 31 2.35 -2.31 2.89
CA LEU A 31 2.13 -3.61 2.26
C LEU A 31 2.80 -4.74 3.04
N ALA A 32 4.05 -4.55 3.44
CA ALA A 32 4.78 -5.55 4.22
C ALA A 32 4.11 -5.82 5.56
N SER A 33 3.64 -4.78 6.23
CA SER A 33 2.95 -4.91 7.52
C SER A 33 1.63 -5.66 7.38
N MET A 34 0.83 -5.33 6.37
CA MET A 34 -0.44 -6.02 6.14
C MET A 34 -0.22 -7.49 5.76
N ARG A 35 0.75 -7.78 4.93
CA ARG A 35 1.07 -9.16 4.53
C ARG A 35 1.54 -10.00 5.71
N ARG A 36 2.36 -9.43 6.57
CA ARG A 36 2.81 -10.10 7.79
C ARG A 36 1.64 -10.43 8.72
N VAL A 37 0.73 -9.50 8.88
CA VAL A 37 -0.46 -9.67 9.72
C VAL A 37 -1.41 -10.71 9.13
N ILE A 38 -1.58 -10.73 7.81
CA ILE A 38 -2.36 -11.75 7.11
C ILE A 38 -1.77 -13.14 7.35
N ASP A 39 -0.45 -13.27 7.24
CA ASP A 39 0.24 -14.54 7.48
C ASP A 39 0.09 -15.00 8.93
N GLN A 40 0.19 -14.07 9.87
CA GLN A 40 -0.01 -14.35 11.29
C GLN A 40 -1.44 -14.83 11.57
N PHE A 41 -2.43 -14.17 10.97
CA PHE A 41 -3.82 -14.56 11.11
C PHE A 41 -4.04 -15.99 10.60
N GLN A 42 -3.51 -16.31 9.42
CA GLN A 42 -3.61 -17.63 8.83
C GLN A 42 -2.93 -18.69 9.71
N GLY A 43 -1.76 -18.39 10.26
CA GLY A 43 -1.07 -19.30 11.17
C GLY A 43 -1.84 -19.55 12.47
N ASP A 44 -2.49 -18.52 13.01
CA ASP A 44 -3.23 -18.61 14.27
C ASP A 44 -4.58 -19.32 14.10
N ARG A 45 -5.26 -19.10 12.97
CA ARG A 45 -6.67 -19.52 12.80
C ARG A 45 -6.89 -20.59 11.77
N GLY A 46 -5.87 -20.95 11.00
CA GLY A 46 -5.97 -21.97 9.95
C GLY A 46 -6.77 -21.53 8.72
N ARG A 47 -7.05 -20.25 8.61
CA ARG A 47 -7.74 -19.64 7.47
C ARG A 47 -7.24 -18.24 7.23
N TYR A 48 -7.51 -17.71 6.04
CA TYR A 48 -7.25 -16.30 5.74
C TYR A 48 -8.40 -15.41 6.24
N PRO A 49 -8.16 -14.11 6.47
CA PRO A 49 -9.25 -13.21 6.87
C PRO A 49 -10.29 -13.08 5.76
N GLN A 50 -11.52 -12.79 6.15
CA GLN A 50 -12.59 -12.52 5.19
C GLN A 50 -12.46 -11.13 4.57
N SER A 51 -11.85 -10.20 5.30
CA SER A 51 -11.63 -8.82 4.84
C SER A 51 -10.49 -8.20 5.64
N LEU A 52 -9.99 -7.05 5.19
CA LEU A 52 -9.03 -6.27 5.98
C LEU A 52 -9.68 -5.77 7.28
N GLN A 53 -10.98 -5.49 7.25
CA GLN A 53 -11.71 -5.05 8.42
C GLN A 53 -11.70 -6.11 9.53
N GLU A 54 -11.74 -7.40 9.20
CA GLU A 54 -11.64 -8.47 10.18
C GLU A 54 -10.32 -8.41 10.95
N LEU A 55 -9.22 -8.04 10.29
CA LEU A 55 -7.94 -7.86 10.95
C LEU A 55 -7.99 -6.74 11.99
N VAL A 56 -8.74 -5.69 11.72
CA VAL A 56 -8.95 -4.59 12.67
C VAL A 56 -9.84 -5.04 13.83
N GLU A 57 -10.94 -5.72 13.53
CA GLU A 57 -11.90 -6.20 14.54
C GLU A 57 -11.27 -7.18 15.53
N LEU A 58 -10.40 -8.05 15.05
CA LEU A 58 -9.71 -9.04 15.86
C LEU A 58 -8.36 -8.55 16.40
N ARG A 59 -8.08 -7.26 16.22
CA ARG A 59 -6.91 -6.56 16.77
C ARG A 59 -5.55 -7.02 16.24
N TYR A 60 -5.51 -7.59 15.06
CA TYR A 60 -4.25 -7.81 14.33
C TYR A 60 -3.70 -6.51 13.76
N LEU A 61 -4.60 -5.59 13.35
CA LEU A 61 -4.28 -4.23 12.95
C LEU A 61 -5.02 -3.25 13.84
N ARG A 62 -4.43 -2.11 14.11
CA ARG A 62 -5.14 -1.02 14.80
C ARG A 62 -6.19 -0.40 13.89
N GLU A 63 -5.82 -0.18 12.64
CA GLU A 63 -6.69 0.36 11.61
C GLU A 63 -6.13 -0.04 10.24
N ILE A 64 -6.96 0.02 9.22
CA ILE A 64 -6.53 -0.18 7.85
C ILE A 64 -5.67 1.03 7.47
N PRO A 65 -4.42 0.83 7.02
CA PRO A 65 -3.55 1.96 6.70
C PRO A 65 -4.05 2.74 5.49
N ILE A 66 -3.68 4.01 5.45
CA ILE A 66 -3.95 4.86 4.30
C ILE A 66 -2.89 4.56 3.25
N ASP A 67 -3.30 4.26 2.02
CA ASP A 67 -2.38 4.16 0.88
C ASP A 67 -1.84 5.57 0.61
N PRO A 68 -0.53 5.80 0.74
CA PRO A 68 0.03 7.15 0.60
C PRO A 68 -0.07 7.71 -0.81
N ILE A 69 -0.25 6.85 -1.82
CA ILE A 69 -0.37 7.30 -3.21
C ILE A 69 -1.80 7.73 -3.52
N THR A 70 -2.79 6.94 -3.10
CA THR A 70 -4.21 7.26 -3.32
C THR A 70 -4.79 8.17 -2.25
N GLU A 71 -4.13 8.24 -1.08
CA GLU A 71 -4.59 8.94 0.13
C GLU A 71 -5.92 8.39 0.66
N ARG A 72 -6.20 7.10 0.42
CA ARG A 72 -7.44 6.43 0.82
C ARG A 72 -7.14 5.13 1.56
N ARG A 73 -8.09 4.70 2.40
CA ARG A 73 -8.05 3.41 3.10
C ARG A 73 -8.78 2.31 2.33
N ASP A 74 -9.64 2.66 1.40
CA ASP A 74 -10.52 1.74 0.68
C ASP A 74 -10.03 1.40 -0.71
N SER A 75 -8.83 1.82 -1.07
CA SER A 75 -8.25 1.56 -2.39
C SER A 75 -7.39 0.29 -2.46
N TRP A 76 -7.17 -0.40 -1.34
CA TRP A 76 -6.40 -1.64 -1.33
C TRP A 76 -7.10 -2.73 -2.15
N ARG A 77 -6.32 -3.44 -2.95
CA ARG A 77 -6.83 -4.55 -3.75
C ARG A 77 -6.58 -5.86 -3.04
N ILE A 78 -7.63 -6.63 -2.88
CA ILE A 78 -7.59 -7.91 -2.19
C ILE A 78 -7.25 -9.00 -3.20
N VAL A 79 -6.33 -9.89 -2.82
CA VAL A 79 -5.99 -11.07 -3.60
C VAL A 79 -6.55 -12.29 -2.88
N ALA A 80 -7.45 -13.00 -3.53
CA ALA A 80 -8.08 -14.18 -2.96
C ALA A 80 -7.08 -15.36 -2.87
N PRO A 81 -7.23 -16.24 -1.86
CA PRO A 81 -6.43 -17.45 -1.78
C PRO A 81 -6.85 -18.46 -2.85
N GLY A 82 -6.03 -19.49 -3.04
CA GLY A 82 -6.38 -20.60 -3.90
C GLY A 82 -7.61 -21.35 -3.41
N ALA A 83 -8.20 -22.19 -4.29
CA ALA A 83 -9.45 -22.90 -4.01
C ALA A 83 -9.36 -23.81 -2.77
N GLU A 84 -8.18 -24.27 -2.41
CA GLU A 84 -7.97 -25.16 -1.27
C GLU A 84 -7.89 -24.44 0.08
N SER A 85 -7.78 -23.12 0.07
CA SER A 85 -7.66 -22.31 1.28
C SER A 85 -8.97 -21.60 1.60
N LYS A 86 -9.24 -21.46 2.91
CA LYS A 86 -10.44 -20.77 3.39
C LYS A 86 -10.16 -19.30 3.59
N GLY A 87 -11.17 -18.46 3.41
CA GLY A 87 -11.09 -17.01 3.58
C GLY A 87 -11.01 -16.27 2.26
N ASN A 88 -10.87 -14.97 2.30
CA ASN A 88 -10.93 -14.10 1.12
C ASN A 88 -9.64 -13.32 0.87
N VAL A 89 -8.84 -13.07 1.89
CA VAL A 89 -7.69 -12.17 1.81
C VAL A 89 -6.40 -12.95 2.04
N ALA A 90 -5.81 -13.44 0.96
CA ALA A 90 -4.49 -14.10 1.02
C ALA A 90 -3.35 -13.09 0.89
N ASP A 91 -3.59 -12.00 0.17
CA ASP A 91 -2.60 -10.96 -0.07
C ASP A 91 -3.32 -9.64 -0.33
N VAL A 92 -2.56 -8.58 -0.35
CA VAL A 92 -3.08 -7.24 -0.62
C VAL A 92 -2.11 -6.51 -1.54
N LYS A 93 -2.67 -5.72 -2.44
CA LYS A 93 -1.90 -4.88 -3.36
C LYS A 93 -2.44 -3.46 -3.33
N SER A 94 -1.60 -2.50 -3.72
CA SER A 94 -2.05 -1.12 -3.86
C SER A 94 -3.03 -1.00 -5.03
N GLY A 95 -4.08 -0.23 -4.85
CA GLY A 95 -4.98 0.16 -5.93
C GLY A 95 -4.55 1.42 -6.66
N ALA A 96 -3.37 1.95 -6.36
CA ALA A 96 -2.89 3.19 -6.95
C ALA A 96 -2.58 3.01 -8.44
N PRO A 97 -3.00 3.95 -9.28
CA PRO A 97 -2.57 3.97 -10.68
C PRO A 97 -1.13 4.48 -10.78
N GLY A 98 -0.50 4.21 -11.91
CA GLY A 98 0.82 4.74 -12.21
C GLY A 98 1.96 3.85 -11.81
N LYS A 99 3.15 4.40 -11.94
CA LYS A 99 4.40 3.68 -11.75
C LYS A 99 5.28 4.36 -10.70
N ALA A 100 6.07 3.52 -10.02
CA ALA A 100 7.09 3.99 -9.11
C ALA A 100 8.29 4.59 -9.87
N ALA A 101 9.19 5.22 -9.13
CA ALA A 101 10.40 5.80 -9.71
C ALA A 101 11.28 4.77 -10.41
N ASP A 102 11.23 3.50 -9.99
CA ASP A 102 11.98 2.41 -10.59
C ASP A 102 11.32 1.80 -11.84
N GLY A 103 10.17 2.33 -12.25
CA GLY A 103 9.44 1.87 -13.44
C GLY A 103 8.44 0.75 -13.17
N THR A 104 8.37 0.20 -11.97
CA THR A 104 7.38 -0.82 -11.63
C THR A 104 6.03 -0.19 -11.34
N SER A 105 4.94 -0.91 -11.65
CA SER A 105 3.59 -0.44 -11.33
C SER A 105 3.30 -0.64 -9.85
N TYR A 106 2.69 0.36 -9.22
CA TYR A 106 2.26 0.24 -7.82
C TYR A 106 1.33 -0.96 -7.62
N ALA A 107 0.48 -1.22 -8.60
CA ALA A 107 -0.46 -2.34 -8.54
C ALA A 107 0.21 -3.71 -8.53
N ASP A 108 1.47 -3.81 -8.90
CA ASP A 108 2.24 -5.05 -8.90
C ASP A 108 3.05 -5.26 -7.61
N TRP A 109 3.11 -4.26 -6.77
CA TRP A 109 3.85 -4.35 -5.51
C TRP A 109 3.11 -5.22 -4.51
#